data_4a20d2413c49bf1b2203662335b73920
#
_entry.id   4a20d2413c49bf1b2203662335b73920
#
_cell.length_a   1.000
_cell.length_b   1.000
_cell.length_c   1.000
_cell.angle_alpha   90.00
_cell.angle_beta   90.00
_cell.angle_gamma   90.00
#
_symmetry.space_group_name_H-M   'P 1'
#
loop_
_entity.id
_entity.type
_entity.pdbx_description
1 polymer ?
#
loop_
_entity_poly.entity_id
_entity_poly.type
_entity_poly.pdbx_seq_one_letter_code
_entity_poly.pdbx_strand_id
1 'polypeptide(L)'
;MLAAGKKRRDLRGFAPQLNWTTASAEALPIADNAADRVTVAFGLRNVTNREAALAEAYRILKPGGRFCCLEFSHVDNPALSKLYDFWSFQALPRLGRYIARDEAAYRYLAESIRMFPRPEALAASFGEAGFGQVRIRSLSSGIAAIHSGWKLD
;
A
#
# COMPACT_ATOMS: atom_id res chain seq x y z
N MET A 1 -9.84 -12.20 7.20
CA MET A 1 -9.61 -11.60 5.89
C MET A 1 -9.72 -12.60 4.75
N LEU A 2 -8.98 -13.72 4.71
CA LEU A 2 -9.02 -14.70 3.60
C LEU A 2 -10.43 -15.29 3.35
N ALA A 3 -11.18 -15.67 4.40
CA ALA A 3 -12.54 -16.18 4.25
C ALA A 3 -13.48 -15.16 3.59
N ALA A 4 -13.37 -13.89 3.95
CA ALA A 4 -14.16 -12.81 3.35
C ALA A 4 -13.75 -12.55 1.89
N GLY A 5 -12.45 -12.65 1.57
CA GLY A 5 -11.95 -12.54 0.21
C GLY A 5 -12.47 -13.66 -0.70
N LYS A 6 -12.43 -14.91 -0.21
CA LYS A 6 -12.95 -16.07 -0.94
C LYS A 6 -14.45 -15.92 -1.25
N LYS A 7 -15.25 -15.46 -0.28
CA LYS A 7 -16.68 -15.18 -0.49
C LYS A 7 -16.93 -14.13 -1.58
N ARG A 8 -16.13 -13.05 -1.61
CA ARG A 8 -16.25 -12.02 -2.65
C ARG A 8 -15.91 -12.53 -4.04
N ARG A 9 -14.95 -13.44 -4.15
CA ARG A 9 -14.61 -14.12 -5.40
C ARG A 9 -15.81 -14.86 -5.96
N ASP A 10 -16.47 -15.67 -5.12
CA ASP A 10 -17.59 -16.52 -5.52
C ASP A 10 -18.80 -15.67 -5.98
N LEU A 11 -19.04 -14.54 -5.29
CA LEU A 11 -20.11 -13.62 -5.63
C LEU A 11 -19.89 -12.84 -6.94
N ARG A 12 -18.66 -12.68 -7.39
CA ARG A 12 -18.32 -11.87 -8.57
C ARG A 12 -17.93 -12.68 -9.80
N GLY A 13 -18.00 -14.00 -9.76
CA GLY A 13 -17.62 -14.86 -10.89
C GLY A 13 -16.15 -14.74 -11.32
N PHE A 14 -15.27 -14.25 -10.43
CA PHE A 14 -13.85 -14.14 -10.73
C PHE A 14 -13.20 -15.53 -10.86
N ALA A 15 -12.27 -15.63 -11.80
CA ALA A 15 -11.66 -16.83 -12.31
C ALA A 15 -11.25 -17.86 -11.23
N PRO A 16 -11.43 -19.15 -11.50
CA PRO A 16 -11.03 -20.25 -10.62
C PRO A 16 -9.51 -20.33 -10.34
N GLN A 17 -8.72 -19.44 -10.92
CA GLN A 17 -7.24 -19.41 -10.86
C GLN A 17 -6.65 -18.59 -9.72
N LEU A 18 -7.49 -17.98 -8.83
CA LEU A 18 -6.98 -17.22 -7.69
C LEU A 18 -6.48 -18.14 -6.58
N ASN A 19 -5.20 -18.09 -6.30
CA ASN A 19 -4.59 -18.73 -5.14
C ASN A 19 -4.57 -17.76 -3.95
N TRP A 20 -4.99 -18.23 -2.80
CA TRP A 20 -5.05 -17.45 -1.56
C TRP A 20 -4.04 -18.01 -0.57
N THR A 21 -3.08 -17.18 -0.17
CA THR A 21 -2.02 -17.56 0.77
C THR A 21 -1.95 -16.54 1.90
N THR A 22 -1.70 -17.00 3.11
CA THR A 22 -1.35 -16.15 4.25
C THR A 22 0.17 -16.11 4.35
N ALA A 23 0.75 -14.90 4.30
CA ALA A 23 2.18 -14.71 4.41
C ALA A 23 2.49 -13.32 4.98
N SER A 24 3.71 -13.14 5.50
CA SER A 24 4.28 -11.82 5.72
C SER A 24 4.70 -11.22 4.38
N ALA A 25 4.49 -9.91 4.19
CA ALA A 25 5.04 -9.21 3.04
C ALA A 25 6.58 -9.18 3.04
N GLU A 26 7.19 -9.40 4.20
CA GLU A 26 8.64 -9.43 4.43
C GLU A 26 9.26 -10.80 4.15
N ALA A 27 8.44 -11.85 3.93
CA ALA A 27 8.86 -13.22 3.64
C ALA A 27 7.75 -13.94 2.86
N LEU A 28 7.72 -13.76 1.54
CA LEU A 28 6.70 -14.32 0.68
C LEU A 28 7.03 -15.77 0.30
N PRO A 29 6.08 -16.73 0.42
CA PRO A 29 6.28 -18.10 0.00
C PRO A 29 6.14 -18.26 -1.52
N ILE A 30 6.88 -17.44 -2.26
CA ILE A 30 6.90 -17.38 -3.71
C ILE A 30 8.36 -17.48 -4.15
N ALA A 31 8.64 -18.28 -5.17
CA ALA A 31 9.99 -18.43 -5.71
C ALA A 31 10.51 -17.12 -6.33
N ASP A 32 11.81 -17.00 -6.44
CA ASP A 32 12.47 -15.91 -7.16
C ASP A 32 12.01 -15.87 -8.60
N ASN A 33 11.87 -14.66 -9.15
CA ASN A 33 11.54 -14.47 -10.57
C ASN A 33 10.26 -15.20 -11.03
N ALA A 34 9.25 -15.30 -10.17
CA ALA A 34 8.01 -16.02 -10.46
C ALA A 34 6.85 -15.10 -10.88
N ALA A 35 6.88 -13.82 -10.53
CA ALA A 35 5.77 -12.91 -10.74
C ALA A 35 6.07 -11.89 -11.88
N ASP A 36 5.10 -11.65 -12.74
CA ASP A 36 5.20 -10.59 -13.77
C ASP A 36 4.81 -9.23 -13.19
N ARG A 37 3.93 -9.22 -12.19
CA ARG A 37 3.44 -8.00 -11.52
C ARG A 37 3.24 -8.25 -10.04
N VAL A 38 3.63 -7.28 -9.23
CA VAL A 38 3.30 -7.23 -7.79
C VAL A 38 2.55 -5.93 -7.53
N THR A 39 1.45 -6.02 -6.80
CA THR A 39 0.67 -4.85 -6.43
C THR A 39 0.31 -4.89 -4.95
N VAL A 40 0.38 -3.74 -4.31
CA VAL A 40 -0.13 -3.53 -2.96
C VAL A 40 -0.98 -2.26 -2.93
N ALA A 41 -2.13 -2.33 -2.26
CA ALA A 41 -2.99 -1.17 -2.07
C ALA A 41 -3.37 -1.04 -0.59
N PHE A 42 -3.04 0.11 -0.01
CA PHE A 42 -3.34 0.48 1.38
C PHE A 42 -2.85 -0.54 2.42
N GLY A 43 -1.73 -1.21 2.12
CA GLY A 43 -1.15 -2.27 2.95
C GLY A 43 0.28 -2.00 3.41
N LEU A 44 1.07 -1.29 2.61
CA LEU A 44 2.50 -1.12 2.88
C LEU A 44 2.79 -0.32 4.18
N ARG A 45 1.90 0.60 4.55
CA ARG A 45 2.01 1.33 5.83
C ARG A 45 1.90 0.45 7.07
N ASN A 46 1.29 -0.74 6.94
CA ASN A 46 1.10 -1.68 8.04
C ASN A 46 2.23 -2.71 8.16
N VAL A 47 3.20 -2.67 7.26
CA VAL A 47 4.35 -3.57 7.26
C VAL A 47 5.39 -3.06 8.26
N THR A 48 5.94 -3.94 9.07
CA THR A 48 6.91 -3.59 10.12
C THR A 48 8.24 -3.16 9.52
N ASN A 49 8.76 -3.95 8.57
CA ASN A 49 10.00 -3.66 7.84
C ASN A 49 9.69 -3.46 6.35
N ARG A 50 9.54 -2.21 5.95
CA ARG A 50 9.20 -1.85 4.56
C ARG A 50 10.31 -2.19 3.57
N GLU A 51 11.56 -2.03 3.98
CA GLU A 51 12.73 -2.33 3.17
C GLU A 51 12.77 -3.82 2.85
N ALA A 52 12.51 -4.68 3.82
CA ALA A 52 12.40 -6.13 3.62
C ALA A 52 11.23 -6.49 2.68
N ALA A 53 10.08 -5.83 2.82
CA ALA A 53 8.94 -6.07 1.94
C ALA A 53 9.20 -5.62 0.49
N LEU A 54 9.92 -4.51 0.31
CA LEU A 54 10.33 -4.04 -1.02
C LEU A 54 11.34 -5.00 -1.65
N ALA A 55 12.32 -5.48 -0.87
CA ALA A 55 13.28 -6.49 -1.32
C ALA A 55 12.60 -7.81 -1.71
N GLU A 56 11.62 -8.27 -0.94
CA GLU A 56 10.82 -9.45 -1.27
C GLU A 56 10.00 -9.25 -2.55
N ALA A 57 9.36 -8.10 -2.71
CA ALA A 57 8.65 -7.75 -3.94
C ALA A 57 9.59 -7.76 -5.15
N TYR A 58 10.82 -7.25 -4.99
CA TYR A 58 11.84 -7.29 -6.03
C TYR A 58 12.31 -8.71 -6.33
N ARG A 59 12.59 -9.51 -5.29
CA ARG A 59 13.05 -10.90 -5.43
C ARG A 59 12.09 -11.74 -6.26
N ILE A 60 10.79 -11.67 -5.95
CA ILE A 60 9.79 -12.51 -6.63
C ILE A 60 9.44 -12.04 -8.04
N LEU A 61 9.73 -10.80 -8.40
CA LEU A 61 9.48 -10.29 -9.75
C LEU A 61 10.48 -10.89 -10.74
N LYS A 62 9.99 -11.22 -11.92
CA LYS A 62 10.81 -11.54 -13.09
C LYS A 62 11.55 -10.30 -13.60
N PRO A 63 12.69 -10.44 -14.29
CA PRO A 63 13.23 -9.36 -15.13
C PRO A 63 12.14 -8.81 -16.05
N GLY A 64 12.04 -7.49 -16.15
CA GLY A 64 10.93 -6.81 -16.83
C GLY A 64 9.61 -6.77 -16.04
N GLY A 65 9.58 -7.32 -14.84
CA GLY A 65 8.43 -7.26 -13.95
C GLY A 65 8.27 -5.88 -13.31
N ARG A 66 7.05 -5.58 -12.86
CA ARG A 66 6.73 -4.26 -12.28
C ARG A 66 6.07 -4.38 -10.92
N PHE A 67 6.55 -3.58 -9.97
CA PHE A 67 5.88 -3.35 -8.69
C PHE A 67 5.05 -2.06 -8.73
N CYS A 68 3.85 -2.09 -8.17
CA CYS A 68 2.98 -0.92 -8.00
C CYS A 68 2.45 -0.88 -6.58
N CYS A 69 2.64 0.25 -5.90
CA CYS A 69 2.14 0.52 -4.57
C CYS A 69 1.20 1.72 -4.61
N LEU A 70 -0.06 1.52 -4.25
CA LEU A 70 -1.03 2.58 -3.98
C LEU A 70 -1.14 2.75 -2.48
N GLU A 71 -0.85 3.94 -1.97
CA GLU A 71 -0.94 4.25 -0.54
C GLU A 71 -1.44 5.66 -0.30
N PHE A 72 -1.94 5.88 0.93
CA PHE A 72 -2.17 7.24 1.40
C PHE A 72 -0.86 8.01 1.44
N SER A 73 -0.94 9.30 1.21
CA SER A 73 0.21 10.16 1.07
C SER A 73 -0.01 11.49 1.81
N HIS A 74 0.93 12.40 1.67
CA HIS A 74 0.88 13.71 2.30
C HIS A 74 0.31 14.72 1.32
N VAL A 75 -0.65 15.50 1.78
CA VAL A 75 -1.29 16.55 0.97
C VAL A 75 -0.30 17.68 0.75
N ASP A 76 -0.01 18.00 -0.50
CA ASP A 76 1.01 18.99 -0.88
C ASP A 76 0.56 20.44 -0.63
N ASN A 77 -0.75 20.69 -0.67
CA ASN A 77 -1.29 22.03 -0.46
C ASN A 77 -1.49 22.30 1.05
N PRO A 78 -0.83 23.34 1.63
CA PRO A 78 -0.90 23.63 3.06
C PRO A 78 -2.30 23.95 3.58
N ALA A 79 -3.15 24.58 2.78
CA ALA A 79 -4.52 24.89 3.18
C ALA A 79 -5.39 23.62 3.19
N LEU A 80 -5.22 22.76 2.18
CA LEU A 80 -5.92 21.50 2.08
C LEU A 80 -5.39 20.50 3.14
N SER A 81 -4.10 20.53 3.46
CA SER A 81 -3.50 19.71 4.51
C SER A 81 -4.13 20.00 5.88
N LYS A 82 -4.30 21.28 6.26
CA LYS A 82 -4.97 21.65 7.51
C LYS A 82 -6.41 21.16 7.58
N LEU A 83 -7.14 21.26 6.48
CA LEU A 83 -8.53 20.77 6.39
C LEU A 83 -8.56 19.23 6.46
N TYR A 84 -7.63 18.57 5.79
CA TYR A 84 -7.49 17.11 5.82
C TYR A 84 -7.10 16.59 7.21
N ASP A 85 -6.17 17.28 7.89
CA ASP A 85 -5.76 16.95 9.27
C ASP A 85 -6.95 17.11 10.24
N PHE A 86 -7.68 18.22 10.14
CA PHE A 86 -8.89 18.43 10.95
C PHE A 86 -9.92 17.31 10.71
N TRP A 87 -10.17 16.97 9.45
CA TRP A 87 -11.06 15.88 9.06
C TRP A 87 -10.58 14.54 9.60
N SER A 88 -9.30 14.20 9.40
CA SER A 88 -8.72 12.90 9.76
C SER A 88 -8.62 12.68 11.27
N PHE A 89 -8.29 13.73 12.04
CA PHE A 89 -8.06 13.59 13.47
C PHE A 89 -9.27 13.98 14.34
N GLN A 90 -10.19 14.77 13.83
CA GLN A 90 -11.34 15.21 14.62
C GLN A 90 -12.69 14.69 14.10
N ALA A 91 -12.93 14.73 12.79
CA ALA A 91 -14.22 14.31 12.24
C ALA A 91 -14.32 12.80 12.06
N LEU A 92 -13.32 12.18 11.44
CA LEU A 92 -13.30 10.72 11.16
C LEU A 92 -13.40 9.85 12.42
N PRO A 93 -12.64 10.07 13.51
CA PRO A 93 -12.78 9.27 14.74
C PRO A 93 -14.16 9.40 15.38
N ARG A 94 -14.73 10.63 15.37
CA ARG A 94 -16.08 10.85 15.89
C ARG A 94 -17.14 10.12 15.06
N LEU A 95 -17.05 10.18 13.73
CA LEU A 95 -17.91 9.40 12.83
C LEU A 95 -17.71 7.90 13.01
N GLY A 96 -16.46 7.45 13.19
CA GLY A 96 -16.12 6.06 13.47
C GLY A 96 -16.79 5.54 14.74
N ARG A 97 -16.85 6.35 15.80
CA ARG A 97 -17.56 6.02 17.03
C ARG A 97 -19.07 5.82 16.80
N TYR A 98 -19.69 6.70 16.00
CA TYR A 98 -21.14 6.66 15.79
C TYR A 98 -21.56 5.60 14.76
N ILE A 99 -20.77 5.40 13.69
CA ILE A 99 -21.19 4.55 12.54
C ILE A 99 -20.57 3.16 12.64
N ALA A 100 -19.25 3.06 12.91
CA ALA A 100 -18.55 1.77 12.87
C ALA A 100 -18.27 1.18 14.26
N ARG A 101 -18.52 1.92 15.35
CA ARG A 101 -18.21 1.56 16.76
C ARG A 101 -16.76 1.19 16.99
N ASP A 102 -15.82 1.71 16.16
CA ASP A 102 -14.40 1.39 16.19
C ASP A 102 -13.56 2.66 16.02
N GLU A 103 -13.54 3.49 17.07
CA GLU A 103 -12.73 4.72 17.12
C GLU A 103 -11.22 4.42 17.02
N ALA A 104 -10.79 3.28 17.59
CA ALA A 104 -9.38 2.90 17.62
C ALA A 104 -8.83 2.62 16.21
N ALA A 105 -9.59 1.95 15.36
CA ALA A 105 -9.19 1.68 13.96
C ALA A 105 -9.03 2.98 13.16
N TYR A 106 -9.90 3.97 13.36
CA TYR A 106 -9.79 5.25 12.67
C TYR A 106 -8.63 6.11 13.17
N ARG A 107 -8.35 6.07 14.47
CA ARG A 107 -7.17 6.72 15.04
C ARG A 107 -5.89 6.09 14.49
N TYR A 108 -5.79 4.76 14.51
CA TYR A 108 -4.68 4.02 13.92
C TYR A 108 -4.48 4.38 12.43
N LEU A 109 -5.57 4.49 11.66
CA LEU A 109 -5.49 4.88 10.25
C LEU A 109 -4.82 6.26 10.11
N ALA A 110 -5.29 7.27 10.85
CA ALA A 110 -4.74 8.61 10.78
C ALA A 110 -3.26 8.66 11.22
N GLU A 111 -2.91 7.96 12.28
CA GLU A 111 -1.53 7.87 12.79
C GLU A 111 -0.61 7.16 11.79
N SER A 112 -1.05 6.01 11.24
CA SER A 112 -0.26 5.25 10.27
C SER A 112 -0.01 6.02 8.97
N ILE A 113 -0.96 6.84 8.51
CA ILE A 113 -0.77 7.73 7.36
C ILE A 113 0.27 8.80 7.69
N ARG A 114 0.18 9.42 8.86
CA ARG A 114 1.10 10.48 9.28
C ARG A 114 2.55 9.99 9.43
N MET A 115 2.73 8.76 9.92
CA MET A 115 4.04 8.12 10.09
C MET A 115 4.60 7.53 8.78
N PHE A 116 3.78 7.44 7.74
CA PHE A 116 4.21 6.89 6.46
C PHE A 116 5.17 7.86 5.76
N PRO A 117 6.20 7.39 5.05
CA PRO A 117 7.17 8.25 4.38
C PRO A 117 6.52 9.13 3.33
N ARG A 118 7.11 10.30 3.10
CA ARG A 118 6.74 11.17 1.98
C ARG A 118 7.00 10.46 0.64
N PRO A 119 6.29 10.85 -0.44
CA PRO A 119 6.40 10.18 -1.73
C PRO A 119 7.84 10.03 -2.23
N GLU A 120 8.66 11.07 -2.10
CA GLU A 120 10.04 11.06 -2.56
C GLU A 120 10.92 10.09 -1.74
N ALA A 121 10.69 10.03 -0.43
CA ALA A 121 11.40 9.11 0.44
C ALA A 121 11.03 7.65 0.14
N LEU A 122 9.74 7.37 -0.11
CA LEU A 122 9.33 6.03 -0.52
C LEU A 122 9.91 5.66 -1.90
N ALA A 123 9.96 6.61 -2.84
CA ALA A 123 10.59 6.38 -4.14
C ALA A 123 12.09 6.09 -4.01
N ALA A 124 12.80 6.73 -3.09
CA ALA A 124 14.19 6.42 -2.78
C ALA A 124 14.34 4.98 -2.28
N SER A 125 13.48 4.54 -1.34
CA SER A 125 13.46 3.15 -0.86
C SER A 125 13.19 2.13 -1.98
N PHE A 126 12.39 2.47 -2.99
CA PHE A 126 12.26 1.62 -4.19
C PHE A 126 13.59 1.49 -4.93
N GLY A 127 14.33 2.60 -5.12
CA GLY A 127 15.66 2.58 -5.75
C GLY A 127 16.66 1.73 -4.95
N GLU A 128 16.68 1.88 -3.63
CA GLU A 128 17.53 1.10 -2.72
C GLU A 128 17.22 -0.40 -2.78
N ALA A 129 15.96 -0.77 -2.99
CA ALA A 129 15.54 -2.15 -3.17
C ALA A 129 15.87 -2.72 -4.57
N GLY A 130 16.45 -1.93 -5.48
CA GLY A 130 16.88 -2.34 -6.82
C GLY A 130 15.92 -1.96 -7.95
N PHE A 131 14.76 -1.37 -7.66
CA PHE A 131 13.83 -0.98 -8.73
C PHE A 131 14.36 0.18 -9.57
N GLY A 132 14.36 -0.01 -10.89
CA GLY A 132 14.62 1.04 -11.86
C GLY A 132 13.35 1.75 -12.34
N GLN A 133 13.50 2.88 -13.03
CA GLN A 133 12.42 3.68 -13.60
C GLN A 133 11.30 3.99 -12.59
N VAL A 134 11.69 4.33 -11.36
CA VAL A 134 10.73 4.66 -10.29
C VAL A 134 9.92 5.89 -10.65
N ARG A 135 8.60 5.79 -10.54
CA ARG A 135 7.67 6.88 -10.85
C ARG A 135 6.68 7.07 -9.70
N ILE A 136 6.39 8.32 -9.42
CA ILE A 136 5.36 8.75 -8.47
C ILE A 136 4.21 9.38 -9.27
N ARG A 137 2.98 8.99 -8.96
CA ARG A 137 1.78 9.63 -9.46
C ARG A 137 0.89 10.02 -8.28
N SER A 138 0.84 11.31 -8.00
CA SER A 138 -0.07 11.87 -6.99
C SER A 138 -1.52 11.78 -7.46
N LEU A 139 -2.41 11.45 -6.53
CA LEU A 139 -3.85 11.35 -6.74
C LEU A 139 -4.57 12.23 -5.72
N SER A 140 -5.70 12.83 -6.17
CA SER A 140 -6.57 13.63 -5.29
C SER A 140 -5.78 14.68 -4.50
N SER A 141 -4.96 15.48 -5.19
CA SER A 141 -4.14 16.54 -4.58
C SER A 141 -3.22 16.07 -3.45
N GLY A 142 -2.66 14.87 -3.58
CA GLY A 142 -1.71 14.32 -2.62
C GLY A 142 -2.33 13.44 -1.53
N ILE A 143 -3.65 13.24 -1.49
CA ILE A 143 -4.28 12.35 -0.51
C ILE A 143 -3.80 10.90 -0.65
N ALA A 144 -3.53 10.47 -1.87
CA ALA A 144 -2.93 9.20 -2.18
C ALA A 144 -1.88 9.33 -3.27
N ALA A 145 -0.97 8.37 -3.36
CA ALA A 145 0.02 8.30 -4.42
C ALA A 145 0.21 6.87 -4.91
N ILE A 146 0.47 6.73 -6.20
CA ILE A 146 0.93 5.47 -6.79
C ILE A 146 2.44 5.57 -7.00
N HIS A 147 3.18 4.67 -6.37
CA HIS A 147 4.59 4.43 -6.67
C HIS A 147 4.71 3.22 -7.57
N SER A 148 5.58 3.27 -8.55
CA SER A 148 5.85 2.12 -9.39
C SER A 148 7.31 2.07 -9.80
N GLY A 149 7.87 0.86 -9.85
CA GLY A 149 9.23 0.60 -10.28
C GLY A 149 9.31 -0.72 -11.05
N TRP A 150 10.36 -0.89 -11.82
CA TRP A 150 10.60 -2.07 -12.66
C TRP A 150 11.82 -2.82 -12.15
N LYS A 151 11.77 -4.13 -12.17
CA LYS A 151 12.97 -4.97 -12.13
C LYS A 151 13.53 -5.02 -13.55
N LEU A 152 14.70 -4.41 -13.76
CA LEU A 152 15.27 -4.26 -15.11
C LEU A 152 16.15 -5.46 -15.51
N ASP A 153 16.72 -6.16 -14.54
CA ASP A 153 17.67 -7.27 -14.66
C ASP A 153 17.31 -8.46 -13.75
#